data_b66d0e24712f5e131a4f496a70fc9980
#
_entry.id   b66d0e24712f5e131a4f496a70fc9980
#
_cell.length_a   1.000
_cell.length_b   1.000
_cell.length_c   1.000
_cell.angle_alpha   90.00
_cell.angle_beta   90.00
_cell.angle_gamma   90.00
#
_symmetry.space_group_name_H-M   'P 1'
#
loop_
_entity.id
_entity.type
_entity.pdbx_description
1 polymer ?
#
loop_
_entity_poly.entity_id
_entity_poly.type
_entity_poly.pdbx_seq_one_letter_code
_entity_poly.pdbx_strand_id
1 'polypeptide(L)'
;MKRCIVILVLVLLSVAMQAQKFPSWLAGKWEIPSVSMFSDSSFEDWIEVSKNHLESRTYRKFGDDTMYFDSMSMSIEKGNVVLKMYGEKDGKRFMADFIGKRLADEVWVFECAESDSPSAIYYQKLSDNEVYVWTEVRNDSYVCSDFIMYRR
;
A
#
# COMPACT_ATOMS: atom_id res chain seq x y z
N MET A 1 19.70 13.41 -42.80
CA MET A 1 18.44 12.75 -42.40
C MET A 1 18.64 11.50 -41.56
N LYS A 2 19.54 10.57 -41.87
CA LYS A 2 19.74 9.33 -41.08
C LYS A 2 20.18 9.57 -39.63
N ARG A 3 20.97 10.59 -39.31
CA ARG A 3 21.43 10.91 -37.95
C ARG A 3 20.33 11.44 -37.02
N CYS A 4 19.36 12.21 -37.54
CA CYS A 4 18.25 12.73 -36.77
C CYS A 4 17.24 11.63 -36.36
N ILE A 5 17.07 10.62 -37.21
CA ILE A 5 16.16 9.47 -36.93
C ILE A 5 16.71 8.62 -35.78
N VAL A 6 18.04 8.40 -35.74
CA VAL A 6 18.67 7.62 -34.66
C VAL A 6 18.55 8.31 -33.31
N ILE A 7 18.70 9.64 -33.26
CA ILE A 7 18.53 10.41 -32.01
C ILE A 7 17.07 10.36 -31.53
N LEU A 8 16.11 10.47 -32.44
CA LEU A 8 14.68 10.40 -32.11
C LEU A 8 14.29 9.03 -31.56
N VAL A 9 14.81 7.94 -32.13
CA VAL A 9 14.58 6.57 -31.64
C VAL A 9 15.21 6.36 -30.25
N LEU A 10 16.40 6.89 -30.00
CA LEU A 10 17.05 6.82 -28.68
C LEU A 10 16.29 7.62 -27.61
N VAL A 11 15.74 8.78 -27.94
CA VAL A 11 14.90 9.57 -27.03
C VAL A 11 13.59 8.86 -26.73
N LEU A 12 12.95 8.25 -27.72
CA LEU A 12 11.71 7.47 -27.52
C LEU A 12 11.95 6.19 -26.69
N LEU A 13 13.11 5.56 -26.80
CA LEU A 13 13.47 4.41 -25.97
C LEU A 13 13.76 4.79 -24.51
N SER A 14 14.26 5.99 -24.25
CA SER A 14 14.51 6.46 -22.88
C SER A 14 13.24 6.84 -22.11
N VAL A 15 12.15 7.16 -22.79
CA VAL A 15 10.84 7.45 -22.14
C VAL A 15 10.07 6.18 -21.80
N ALA A 16 10.40 5.04 -22.39
CA ALA A 16 9.64 3.80 -22.24
C ALA A 16 10.05 2.93 -21.03
N MET A 17 11.01 3.32 -20.20
CA MET A 17 11.55 2.47 -19.14
C MET A 17 11.51 3.07 -17.73
N GLN A 18 10.53 3.85 -17.40
CA GLN A 18 10.17 3.98 -15.99
C GLN A 18 9.15 2.88 -15.63
N ALA A 19 9.61 1.64 -15.64
CA ALA A 19 8.87 0.58 -14.99
C ALA A 19 8.63 1.03 -13.55
N GLN A 20 7.36 1.24 -13.21
CA GLN A 20 6.98 1.67 -11.87
C GLN A 20 7.51 0.62 -10.88
N LYS A 21 8.48 1.00 -10.05
CA LYS A 21 9.07 0.05 -9.08
C LYS A 21 7.96 -0.39 -8.14
N PHE A 22 7.75 -1.68 -8.04
CA PHE A 22 6.80 -2.28 -7.09
C PHE A 22 7.32 -2.07 -5.65
N PRO A 23 6.46 -1.73 -4.66
CA PRO A 23 6.88 -1.48 -3.27
C PRO A 23 7.16 -2.78 -2.50
N SER A 24 8.06 -3.61 -3.04
CA SER A 24 8.44 -4.89 -2.43
C SER A 24 9.06 -4.76 -1.03
N TRP A 25 9.56 -3.58 -0.67
CA TRP A 25 10.08 -3.28 0.66
C TRP A 25 9.02 -3.40 1.77
N LEU A 26 7.73 -3.37 1.40
CA LEU A 26 6.62 -3.56 2.34
C LEU A 26 6.54 -5.01 2.85
N ALA A 27 7.09 -5.98 2.12
CA ALA A 27 7.12 -7.38 2.55
C ALA A 27 7.78 -7.51 3.92
N GLY A 28 7.10 -8.15 4.86
CA GLY A 28 7.56 -8.35 6.23
C GLY A 28 6.42 -8.44 7.23
N LYS A 29 6.80 -8.57 8.49
CA LYS A 29 5.88 -8.58 9.63
C LYS A 29 5.98 -7.26 10.36
N TRP A 30 4.86 -6.58 10.52
CA TRP A 30 4.80 -5.24 11.06
C TRP A 30 3.91 -5.18 12.29
N GLU A 31 4.32 -4.42 13.27
CA GLU A 31 3.55 -4.06 14.44
C GLU A 31 3.09 -2.62 14.34
N ILE A 32 1.81 -2.37 14.59
CA ILE A 32 1.17 -1.08 14.72
C ILE A 32 0.91 -0.87 16.20
N PRO A 33 1.75 -0.08 16.90
CA PRO A 33 1.60 0.14 18.34
C PRO A 33 0.24 0.75 18.65
N SER A 34 -0.31 0.35 19.78
CA SER A 34 -1.50 1.01 20.29
C SER A 34 -1.19 2.43 20.75
N VAL A 35 -2.04 3.36 20.41
CA VAL A 35 -1.99 4.74 20.93
C VAL A 35 -2.57 4.87 22.34
N SER A 36 -3.17 3.80 22.88
CA SER A 36 -3.81 3.75 24.20
C SER A 36 -3.17 2.68 25.08
N MET A 37 -2.92 3.00 26.36
CA MET A 37 -2.43 2.04 27.34
C MET A 37 -3.38 0.85 27.59
N PHE A 38 -4.62 0.93 27.09
CA PHE A 38 -5.67 -0.07 27.29
C PHE A 38 -6.02 -0.86 26.02
N SER A 39 -5.33 -0.63 24.92
CA SER A 39 -5.56 -1.37 23.66
C SER A 39 -4.31 -2.13 23.23
N ASP A 40 -4.53 -3.33 22.74
CA ASP A 40 -3.46 -4.16 22.20
C ASP A 40 -2.92 -3.61 20.87
N SER A 41 -1.65 -3.88 20.58
CA SER A 41 -1.07 -3.61 19.26
C SER A 41 -1.82 -4.36 18.17
N SER A 42 -1.92 -3.74 17.01
CA SER A 42 -2.36 -4.40 15.78
C SER A 42 -1.15 -4.86 15.00
N PHE A 43 -1.35 -5.81 14.12
CA PHE A 43 -0.28 -6.39 13.31
C PHE A 43 -0.73 -6.44 11.86
N GLU A 44 0.22 -6.21 10.96
CA GLU A 44 0.03 -6.31 9.51
C GLU A 44 1.20 -7.10 8.92
N ASP A 45 0.92 -8.31 8.46
CA ASP A 45 1.94 -9.18 7.88
C ASP A 45 1.78 -9.19 6.36
N TRP A 46 2.80 -8.69 5.63
CA TRP A 46 2.89 -8.73 4.18
C TRP A 46 3.78 -9.87 3.70
N ILE A 47 3.21 -10.78 2.93
CA ILE A 47 3.86 -11.98 2.41
C ILE A 47 4.10 -11.80 0.91
N GLU A 48 5.34 -11.96 0.47
CA GLU A 48 5.67 -12.00 -0.95
C GLU A 48 5.22 -13.34 -1.55
N VAL A 49 4.17 -13.30 -2.37
CA VAL A 49 3.65 -14.46 -3.11
C VAL A 49 4.45 -14.66 -4.40
N SER A 50 4.83 -13.57 -5.05
CA SER A 50 5.71 -13.55 -6.21
C SER A 50 6.39 -12.19 -6.34
N LYS A 51 7.33 -12.04 -7.28
CA LYS A 51 8.13 -10.82 -7.49
C LYS A 51 7.33 -9.51 -7.50
N ASN A 52 6.08 -9.52 -7.94
CA ASN A 52 5.22 -8.33 -8.05
C ASN A 52 3.83 -8.60 -7.46
N HIS A 53 3.78 -9.42 -6.42
CA HIS A 53 2.55 -9.75 -5.73
C HIS A 53 2.82 -9.94 -4.24
N LEU A 54 2.18 -9.10 -3.43
CA LEU A 54 2.15 -9.19 -1.98
C LEU A 54 0.72 -9.47 -1.52
N GLU A 55 0.58 -10.25 -0.46
CA GLU A 55 -0.67 -10.43 0.26
C GLU A 55 -0.47 -10.04 1.72
N SER A 56 -1.45 -9.38 2.32
CA SER A 56 -1.40 -9.02 3.73
C SER A 56 -2.61 -9.51 4.51
N ARG A 57 -2.38 -9.61 5.82
CA ARG A 57 -3.43 -9.83 6.82
C ARG A 57 -3.21 -8.90 7.99
N THR A 58 -4.28 -8.22 8.38
CA THR A 58 -4.29 -7.37 9.56
C THR A 58 -4.99 -8.11 10.69
N TYR A 59 -4.38 -8.14 11.87
CA TYR A 59 -4.92 -8.86 13.03
C TYR A 59 -4.52 -8.21 14.35
N ARG A 60 -5.23 -8.60 15.42
CA ARG A 60 -4.87 -8.33 16.83
C ARG A 60 -4.71 -9.63 17.59
N LYS A 61 -3.91 -9.58 18.66
CA LYS A 61 -3.76 -10.66 19.61
C LYS A 61 -4.43 -10.31 20.94
N PHE A 62 -5.16 -11.25 21.50
CA PHE A 62 -5.79 -11.15 22.82
C PHE A 62 -5.37 -12.39 23.61
N GLY A 63 -4.24 -12.28 24.34
CA GLY A 63 -3.61 -13.45 24.95
C GLY A 63 -3.16 -14.44 23.87
N ASP A 64 -3.69 -15.65 23.90
CA ASP A 64 -3.40 -16.72 22.91
C ASP A 64 -4.31 -16.64 21.67
N ASP A 65 -5.38 -15.85 21.70
CA ASP A 65 -6.31 -15.71 20.59
C ASP A 65 -5.85 -14.68 19.57
N THR A 66 -6.20 -14.92 18.31
CA THR A 66 -5.92 -14.01 17.19
C THR A 66 -7.21 -13.66 16.47
N MET A 67 -7.50 -12.36 16.37
CA MET A 67 -8.63 -11.83 15.61
C MET A 67 -8.14 -11.19 14.33
N TYR A 68 -8.58 -11.70 13.18
CA TYR A 68 -8.30 -11.11 11.85
C TYR A 68 -9.38 -10.11 11.47
N PHE A 69 -9.00 -9.00 10.85
CA PHE A 69 -9.92 -7.94 10.45
C PHE A 69 -10.01 -7.85 8.93
N ASP A 70 -8.91 -7.44 8.30
CA ASP A 70 -8.83 -7.16 6.88
C ASP A 70 -7.73 -7.98 6.23
N SER A 71 -7.85 -8.16 4.94
CA SER A 71 -6.78 -8.67 4.10
C SER A 71 -6.61 -7.78 2.88
N MET A 72 -5.37 -7.68 2.39
CA MET A 72 -5.07 -6.90 1.21
C MET A 72 -4.23 -7.74 0.25
N SER A 73 -4.38 -7.43 -1.03
CA SER A 73 -3.55 -7.99 -2.10
C SER A 73 -3.01 -6.84 -2.93
N MET A 74 -1.70 -6.81 -3.14
CA MET A 74 -1.04 -5.81 -3.96
C MET A 74 -0.36 -6.48 -5.12
N SER A 75 -0.71 -6.12 -6.35
CA SER A 75 -0.16 -6.73 -7.57
C SER A 75 -0.03 -5.73 -8.71
N ILE A 76 0.67 -6.14 -9.79
CA ILE A 76 0.68 -5.36 -11.03
C ILE A 76 -0.43 -5.88 -11.94
N GLU A 77 -1.40 -5.02 -12.23
CA GLU A 77 -2.52 -5.30 -13.14
C GLU A 77 -2.56 -4.26 -14.27
N LYS A 78 -2.49 -4.71 -15.51
CA LYS A 78 -2.50 -3.85 -16.72
C LYS A 78 -1.47 -2.70 -16.65
N GLY A 79 -0.30 -2.97 -16.06
CA GLY A 79 0.78 -2.00 -15.93
C GLY A 79 0.69 -1.05 -14.72
N ASN A 80 -0.38 -1.12 -13.93
CA ASN A 80 -0.54 -0.37 -12.69
C ASN A 80 -0.28 -1.25 -11.47
N VAL A 81 0.22 -0.67 -10.40
CA VAL A 81 0.21 -1.31 -9.09
C VAL A 81 -1.19 -1.14 -8.51
N VAL A 82 -1.86 -2.22 -8.19
CA VAL A 82 -3.22 -2.22 -7.63
C VAL A 82 -3.19 -2.82 -6.24
N LEU A 83 -3.77 -2.11 -5.28
CA LEU A 83 -4.02 -2.60 -3.93
C LEU A 83 -5.51 -2.92 -3.81
N LYS A 84 -5.83 -4.19 -3.59
CA LYS A 84 -7.19 -4.65 -3.29
C LYS A 84 -7.34 -4.83 -1.79
N MET A 85 -8.33 -4.19 -1.23
CA MET A 85 -8.68 -4.33 0.18
C MET A 85 -9.96 -5.14 0.31
N TYR A 86 -9.92 -6.13 1.19
CA TYR A 86 -11.05 -6.97 1.53
C TYR A 86 -11.35 -6.83 3.01
N GLY A 87 -12.58 -6.54 3.36
CA GLY A 87 -12.98 -6.36 4.74
C GLY A 87 -14.47 -6.60 4.95
N GLU A 88 -14.91 -6.32 6.18
CA GLU A 88 -16.31 -6.38 6.57
C GLU A 88 -16.70 -5.08 7.27
N LYS A 89 -17.78 -4.47 6.84
CA LYS A 89 -18.36 -3.28 7.46
C LYS A 89 -19.87 -3.50 7.64
N ASP A 90 -20.34 -3.28 8.87
CA ASP A 90 -21.75 -3.44 9.23
C ASP A 90 -22.33 -4.84 8.85
N GLY A 91 -21.52 -5.90 9.04
CA GLY A 91 -21.87 -7.28 8.70
C GLY A 91 -21.88 -7.57 7.19
N LYS A 92 -21.43 -6.65 6.35
CA LYS A 92 -21.34 -6.81 4.90
C LYS A 92 -19.89 -6.83 4.45
N ARG A 93 -19.55 -7.85 3.66
CA ARG A 93 -18.23 -7.91 3.01
C ARG A 93 -18.12 -6.85 1.94
N PHE A 94 -16.99 -6.18 1.88
CA PHE A 94 -16.66 -5.25 0.83
C PHE A 94 -15.32 -5.60 0.18
N MET A 95 -15.13 -5.13 -1.04
CA MET A 95 -13.87 -5.12 -1.77
C MET A 95 -13.70 -3.75 -2.41
N ALA A 96 -12.51 -3.17 -2.29
CA ALA A 96 -12.18 -1.92 -2.94
C ALA A 96 -10.82 -2.03 -3.63
N ASP A 97 -10.76 -1.54 -4.87
CA ASP A 97 -9.55 -1.50 -5.69
C ASP A 97 -8.96 -0.08 -5.65
N PHE A 98 -7.73 0.01 -5.18
CA PHE A 98 -6.97 1.25 -5.10
C PHE A 98 -5.86 1.24 -6.14
N ILE A 99 -5.78 2.27 -6.97
CA ILE A 99 -4.74 2.40 -7.99
C ILE A 99 -3.53 3.08 -7.38
N GLY A 100 -2.39 2.40 -7.44
CA GLY A 100 -1.13 2.86 -6.89
C GLY A 100 -0.41 3.83 -7.79
N LYS A 101 0.12 4.89 -7.19
CA LYS A 101 1.00 5.87 -7.80
C LYS A 101 2.20 6.11 -6.91
N ARG A 102 3.39 6.04 -7.49
CA ARG A 102 4.62 6.40 -6.80
C ARG A 102 4.78 7.92 -6.82
N LEU A 103 4.80 8.55 -5.66
CA LEU A 103 4.95 10.01 -5.53
C LEU A 103 6.42 10.43 -5.46
N ALA A 104 7.24 9.60 -4.78
CA ALA A 104 8.67 9.80 -4.62
C ALA A 104 9.37 8.46 -4.43
N ASP A 105 10.69 8.46 -4.24
CA ASP A 105 11.38 7.26 -3.79
C ASP A 105 10.79 6.81 -2.46
N GLU A 106 10.35 5.55 -2.41
CA GLU A 106 9.79 4.93 -1.20
C GLU A 106 8.50 5.55 -0.66
N VAL A 107 7.78 6.40 -1.47
CA VAL A 107 6.47 6.97 -1.14
C VAL A 107 5.45 6.57 -2.19
N TRP A 108 4.40 5.90 -1.73
CA TRP A 108 3.30 5.44 -2.55
C TRP A 108 1.96 5.97 -2.05
N VAL A 109 1.07 6.33 -2.96
CA VAL A 109 -0.35 6.56 -2.71
C VAL A 109 -1.17 5.54 -3.48
N PHE A 110 -2.20 5.03 -2.86
CA PHE A 110 -3.20 4.14 -3.43
C PHE A 110 -4.56 4.85 -3.34
N GLU A 111 -5.16 5.19 -4.49
CA GLU A 111 -6.38 5.99 -4.58
C GLU A 111 -7.53 5.13 -5.10
N CYS A 112 -8.70 5.24 -4.47
CA CYS A 112 -9.93 4.59 -4.88
C CYS A 112 -11.01 5.63 -5.21
N ALA A 113 -11.45 5.68 -6.47
CA ALA A 113 -12.48 6.62 -6.90
C ALA A 113 -13.88 6.31 -6.33
N GLU A 114 -14.12 5.05 -5.98
CA GLU A 114 -15.42 4.55 -5.53
C GLU A 114 -15.53 4.47 -4.00
N SER A 115 -14.42 4.66 -3.27
CA SER A 115 -14.41 4.67 -1.81
C SER A 115 -14.31 6.09 -1.27
N ASP A 116 -15.14 6.41 -0.29
CA ASP A 116 -15.10 7.69 0.40
C ASP A 116 -14.24 7.64 1.67
N SER A 117 -14.12 6.47 2.30
CA SER A 117 -13.37 6.33 3.56
C SER A 117 -12.78 4.91 3.73
N PRO A 118 -11.46 4.76 3.53
CA PRO A 118 -10.54 5.76 2.99
C PRO A 118 -10.72 5.97 1.49
N SER A 119 -10.46 7.16 0.99
CA SER A 119 -10.37 7.46 -0.44
C SER A 119 -8.92 7.32 -0.96
N ALA A 120 -7.95 7.47 -0.08
CA ALA A 120 -6.54 7.26 -0.37
C ALA A 120 -5.81 6.65 0.84
N ILE A 121 -4.83 5.80 0.54
CA ILE A 121 -3.94 5.17 1.51
C ILE A 121 -2.51 5.45 1.07
N TYR A 122 -1.69 5.96 1.99
CA TYR A 122 -0.30 6.30 1.73
C TYR A 122 0.62 5.40 2.53
N TYR A 123 1.69 4.96 1.89
CA TYR A 123 2.80 4.24 2.51
C TYR A 123 4.10 4.99 2.23
N GLN A 124 4.82 5.34 3.27
CA GLN A 124 6.16 5.93 3.18
C GLN A 124 7.14 5.09 3.98
N LYS A 125 8.11 4.52 3.31
CA LYS A 125 9.23 3.85 3.98
C LYS A 125 10.12 4.92 4.63
N LEU A 126 10.22 4.91 5.96
CA LEU A 126 11.10 5.81 6.72
C LEU A 126 12.49 5.19 6.88
N SER A 127 12.54 3.86 7.09
CA SER A 127 13.76 3.06 7.21
C SER A 127 13.46 1.61 6.82
N ASP A 128 14.44 0.72 6.93
CA ASP A 128 14.20 -0.72 6.72
C ASP A 128 13.28 -1.33 7.79
N ASN A 129 13.12 -0.65 8.93
CA ASN A 129 12.34 -1.12 10.07
C ASN A 129 11.11 -0.25 10.39
N GLU A 130 10.85 0.80 9.61
CA GLU A 130 9.76 1.74 9.89
C GLU A 130 9.06 2.16 8.61
N VAL A 131 7.74 2.10 8.62
CA VAL A 131 6.86 2.58 7.57
C VAL A 131 5.80 3.49 8.17
N TYR A 132 5.71 4.71 7.67
CA TYR A 132 4.62 5.63 7.99
C TYR A 132 3.46 5.39 7.06
N VAL A 133 2.27 5.23 7.62
CA VAL A 133 1.02 5.01 6.90
C VAL A 133 0.03 6.08 7.30
N TRP A 134 -0.67 6.67 6.31
CA TRP A 134 -1.81 7.54 6.59
C TRP A 134 -2.90 7.34 5.57
N THR A 135 -4.11 7.71 5.94
CA THR A 135 -5.30 7.60 5.10
C THR A 135 -6.02 8.95 5.00
N GLU A 136 -6.67 9.17 3.89
CA GLU A 136 -7.47 10.37 3.64
C GLU A 136 -8.92 10.00 3.32
N VAL A 137 -9.82 10.90 3.66
CA VAL A 137 -11.25 10.83 3.34
C VAL A 137 -11.56 11.81 2.22
N ARG A 138 -12.35 11.39 1.24
CA ARG A 138 -12.82 12.27 0.17
C ARG A 138 -13.65 13.42 0.74
N ASN A 139 -13.48 14.58 0.17
CA ASN A 139 -14.17 15.84 0.47
C ASN A 139 -13.69 16.58 1.74
N ASP A 140 -12.94 15.95 2.62
CA ASP A 140 -12.47 16.61 3.83
C ASP A 140 -11.00 17.01 3.76
N SER A 141 -10.22 16.43 2.83
CA SER A 141 -8.80 16.71 2.55
C SER A 141 -7.91 16.68 3.80
N TYR A 142 -8.33 15.94 4.84
CA TYR A 142 -7.53 15.76 6.04
C TYR A 142 -7.24 14.28 6.30
N VAL A 143 -6.18 14.04 7.02
CA VAL A 143 -5.78 12.71 7.48
C VAL A 143 -6.83 12.19 8.44
N CYS A 144 -7.44 11.04 8.14
CA CYS A 144 -8.43 10.42 9.02
C CYS A 144 -7.80 9.42 9.99
N SER A 145 -6.64 8.86 9.65
CA SER A 145 -5.80 8.07 10.56
C SER A 145 -4.36 8.08 10.07
N ASP A 146 -3.42 8.04 11.01
CA ASP A 146 -2.01 7.87 10.72
C ASP A 146 -1.32 7.07 11.82
N PHE A 147 -0.30 6.32 11.44
CA PHE A 147 0.50 5.51 12.35
C PHE A 147 1.84 5.12 11.74
N ILE A 148 2.77 4.70 12.58
CA ILE A 148 4.02 4.08 12.15
C ILE A 148 3.94 2.58 12.41
N MET A 149 4.30 1.78 11.41
CA MET A 149 4.50 0.36 11.53
C MET A 149 5.98 0.08 11.81
N TYR A 150 6.25 -0.79 12.75
CA TYR A 150 7.59 -1.24 13.11
C TYR A 150 7.79 -2.70 12.72
N ARG A 151 8.94 -3.00 12.09
CA ARG A 151 9.29 -4.36 11.69
C ARG A 151 9.55 -5.23 12.91
N ARG A 152 9.06 -6.46 12.89
CA ARG A 152 9.26 -7.49 13.92
C ARG A 152 10.29 -8.53 13.49
#